data_453e178b7f2499954c447517f2b51a8a
#
_entry.id   453e178b7f2499954c447517f2b51a8a
#
_cell.length_a   1.000
_cell.length_b   1.000
_cell.length_c   1.000
_cell.angle_alpha   90.00
_cell.angle_beta   90.00
_cell.angle_gamma   90.00
#
_symmetry.space_group_name_H-M   'P 1'
#
loop_
_entity.id
_entity.type
_entity.pdbx_description
1 polymer ?
#
loop_
_entity_poly.entity_id
_entity_poly.type
_entity_poly.pdbx_seq_one_letter_code
_entity_poly.pdbx_strand_id
1 'polypeptide(L)'
;TLESKKGFLKEKYYIYINNVTVKFISNEKNVEIEFSNKRFNLKDEAEFDIVPGFYNLMYTCKTDYGDITNNKILNLMEDDTVEINIDGNYITLYTNFDDSKVFINGIDTGLIAKDIKNYGPIPKDKDIKMYLEKEFPWGIIKSEDVWVNSNQYIKLDINMVNDTLNSMIDEIVNSFYSSSFEALNTKDKNIISNATEEVKTMVYNYINEKTFLLSNNYEITDLTVEIEKSDFKYEDNKYKASLVTKINYSVYKKILPFVKNSNESSFILNLEYEDGTFIIKGIQKVDI
;
A
#
# COMPACT_ATOMS: atom_id res chain seq x y z
N THR A 1 42.68 9.47 -46.73
CA THR A 1 43.92 9.44 -47.50
C THR A 1 43.66 9.99 -48.93
N LEU A 2 44.58 10.79 -49.47
CA LEU A 2 44.48 11.31 -50.80
C LEU A 2 45.42 10.44 -51.73
N GLU A 3 44.82 9.82 -52.73
CA GLU A 3 45.57 9.07 -53.72
C GLU A 3 45.40 9.71 -55.11
N SER A 4 46.51 9.77 -55.89
CA SER A 4 46.44 10.20 -57.26
C SER A 4 46.70 9.03 -58.23
N LYS A 5 45.87 8.89 -59.28
CA LYS A 5 46.14 7.96 -60.42
C LYS A 5 46.43 8.76 -61.67
N LYS A 6 47.63 8.58 -62.22
CA LYS A 6 48.04 9.21 -63.53
C LYS A 6 47.25 8.53 -64.64
N GLY A 7 46.38 9.30 -65.29
CA GLY A 7 45.81 8.91 -66.60
C GLY A 7 46.54 9.54 -67.69
N PHE A 8 46.36 9.05 -68.95
CA PHE A 8 47.11 9.46 -70.16
C PHE A 8 46.97 10.96 -70.50
N LEU A 9 45.94 11.66 -69.98
CA LEU A 9 45.66 13.07 -70.25
C LEU A 9 45.34 13.94 -69.06
N LYS A 10 45.06 13.33 -67.89
CA LYS A 10 44.69 14.06 -66.64
C LYS A 10 45.02 13.22 -65.43
N GLU A 11 45.47 13.88 -64.32
CA GLU A 11 45.53 13.26 -63.01
C GLU A 11 44.14 13.26 -62.41
N LYS A 12 43.75 12.12 -61.87
CA LYS A 12 42.50 11.97 -61.00
C LYS A 12 42.93 11.79 -59.59
N TYR A 13 42.32 12.58 -58.72
CA TYR A 13 42.53 12.50 -57.31
C TYR A 13 41.31 11.79 -56.67
N TYR A 14 41.59 10.87 -55.79
CA TYR A 14 40.58 10.13 -55.01
C TYR A 14 40.81 10.40 -53.53
N ILE A 15 39.74 10.78 -52.85
CA ILE A 15 39.73 10.89 -51.38
C ILE A 15 39.16 9.61 -50.85
N TYR A 16 39.97 8.85 -50.12
CA TYR A 16 39.50 7.70 -49.39
C TYR A 16 39.17 8.12 -47.96
N ILE A 17 37.95 7.90 -47.57
CA ILE A 17 37.48 8.16 -46.20
C ILE A 17 37.40 6.78 -45.52
N ASN A 18 38.14 6.61 -44.42
CA ASN A 18 38.01 5.42 -43.61
C ASN A 18 36.71 5.51 -42.83
N ASN A 19 35.97 4.42 -42.72
CA ASN A 19 34.84 4.31 -41.85
C ASN A 19 35.29 4.42 -40.40
N VAL A 20 34.38 4.88 -39.55
CA VAL A 20 34.48 4.87 -38.09
C VAL A 20 33.45 3.91 -37.53
N THR A 21 33.77 3.29 -36.42
CA THR A 21 32.88 2.37 -35.74
C THR A 21 32.11 3.13 -34.64
N VAL A 22 30.79 3.09 -34.68
CA VAL A 22 29.93 3.61 -33.60
C VAL A 22 29.27 2.46 -32.89
N LYS A 23 29.37 2.48 -31.55
CA LYS A 23 28.73 1.53 -30.66
C LYS A 23 27.64 2.23 -29.88
N PHE A 24 26.42 1.64 -29.86
CA PHE A 24 25.29 2.12 -29.03
C PHE A 24 25.11 1.23 -27.81
N ILE A 25 24.98 1.86 -26.67
CA ILE A 25 24.62 1.20 -25.39
C ILE A 25 23.48 1.97 -24.73
N SER A 26 22.63 1.30 -23.93
CA SER A 26 21.52 1.93 -23.23
C SER A 26 21.47 1.50 -21.76
N ASN A 27 21.02 2.43 -20.92
CA ASN A 27 20.69 2.14 -19.52
C ASN A 27 19.38 1.34 -19.37
N GLU A 28 18.57 1.26 -20.45
CA GLU A 28 17.26 0.60 -20.44
C GLU A 28 17.14 -0.47 -21.51
N LYS A 29 16.29 -1.46 -21.25
CA LYS A 29 15.87 -2.47 -22.22
C LYS A 29 14.73 -1.93 -23.09
N ASN A 30 14.42 -2.60 -24.19
CA ASN A 30 13.33 -2.26 -25.10
C ASN A 30 13.46 -0.86 -25.74
N VAL A 31 14.68 -0.46 -26.06
CA VAL A 31 14.96 0.79 -26.78
C VAL A 31 15.00 0.51 -28.25
N GLU A 32 14.12 1.14 -29.01
CA GLU A 32 14.13 1.16 -30.47
C GLU A 32 14.95 2.35 -30.94
N ILE A 33 15.89 2.12 -31.87
CA ILE A 33 16.77 3.12 -32.43
C ILE A 33 16.48 3.29 -33.91
N GLU A 34 16.42 4.56 -34.36
CA GLU A 34 16.44 4.95 -35.74
C GLU A 34 17.72 5.75 -36.01
N PHE A 35 18.62 5.14 -36.81
CA PHE A 35 19.94 5.67 -37.10
C PHE A 35 20.35 5.33 -38.56
N SER A 36 20.85 6.31 -39.31
CA SER A 36 21.31 6.12 -40.72
C SER A 36 20.29 5.39 -41.60
N ASN A 37 18.99 5.80 -41.52
CA ASN A 37 17.85 5.20 -42.23
C ASN A 37 17.59 3.72 -41.90
N LYS A 38 18.11 3.23 -40.78
CA LYS A 38 17.83 1.89 -40.26
C LYS A 38 17.12 2.01 -38.94
N ARG A 39 16.17 1.10 -38.69
CA ARG A 39 15.45 0.96 -37.42
C ARG A 39 15.73 -0.41 -36.85
N PHE A 40 16.09 -0.48 -35.56
CA PHE A 40 16.43 -1.73 -34.90
C PHE A 40 16.17 -1.59 -33.39
N ASN A 41 15.97 -2.72 -32.72
CA ASN A 41 15.88 -2.77 -31.27
C ASN A 41 17.27 -2.98 -30.68
N LEU A 42 17.67 -2.08 -29.78
CA LEU A 42 18.89 -2.23 -29.00
C LEU A 42 18.58 -3.22 -27.85
N LYS A 43 19.18 -4.41 -27.92
CA LYS A 43 19.00 -5.41 -26.83
C LYS A 43 20.00 -5.19 -25.72
N ASP A 44 21.29 -5.16 -26.07
CA ASP A 44 22.39 -4.87 -25.14
C ASP A 44 23.30 -3.80 -25.75
N GLU A 45 23.86 -4.10 -26.97
CA GLU A 45 24.72 -3.20 -27.71
C GLU A 45 24.50 -3.41 -29.21
N ALA A 46 24.84 -2.41 -30.00
CA ALA A 46 24.88 -2.51 -31.47
C ALA A 46 26.04 -1.69 -32.01
N GLU A 47 26.74 -2.25 -32.98
CA GLU A 47 27.89 -1.61 -33.66
C GLU A 47 27.60 -1.41 -35.14
N PHE A 48 28.09 -0.28 -35.67
CA PHE A 48 27.96 0.10 -37.08
C PHE A 48 29.24 0.76 -37.59
N ASP A 49 29.70 0.31 -38.77
CA ASP A 49 30.74 1.00 -39.53
C ASP A 49 30.09 2.00 -40.48
N ILE A 50 30.42 3.27 -40.29
CA ILE A 50 29.83 4.38 -41.03
C ILE A 50 30.90 5.36 -41.53
N VAL A 51 30.56 6.15 -42.52
CA VAL A 51 31.42 7.25 -42.99
C VAL A 51 31.41 8.36 -41.88
N PRO A 52 32.57 8.96 -41.57
CA PRO A 52 32.61 10.11 -40.67
C PRO A 52 31.64 11.22 -41.10
N GLY A 53 30.86 11.77 -40.13
CA GLY A 53 29.86 12.79 -40.45
C GLY A 53 28.93 13.12 -39.29
N PHE A 54 27.92 13.93 -39.61
CA PHE A 54 26.82 14.25 -38.67
C PHE A 54 25.64 13.34 -38.96
N TYR A 55 25.08 12.77 -37.90
CA TYR A 55 23.98 11.82 -38.00
C TYR A 55 22.86 12.18 -37.01
N ASN A 56 21.63 12.04 -37.49
CA ASN A 56 20.49 12.09 -36.59
C ASN A 56 20.29 10.73 -35.92
N LEU A 57 20.20 10.71 -34.62
CA LEU A 57 19.81 9.58 -33.81
C LEU A 57 18.45 9.86 -33.19
N MET A 58 17.45 9.04 -33.48
CA MET A 58 16.20 9.01 -32.73
C MET A 58 16.12 7.70 -31.99
N TYR A 59 15.69 7.76 -30.74
CA TYR A 59 15.49 6.57 -29.91
C TYR A 59 14.24 6.66 -29.13
N THR A 60 13.56 5.52 -28.95
CA THR A 60 12.28 5.38 -28.27
C THR A 60 12.34 4.20 -27.31
N CYS A 61 12.13 4.47 -26.03
CA CYS A 61 11.88 3.44 -25.02
C CYS A 61 10.39 3.22 -24.91
N LYS A 62 9.93 1.97 -25.15
CA LYS A 62 8.52 1.60 -24.99
C LYS A 62 8.26 1.20 -23.57
N THR A 63 7.28 1.85 -22.93
CA THR A 63 6.83 1.54 -21.57
C THR A 63 5.34 1.27 -21.55
N ASP A 64 4.85 0.63 -20.47
CA ASP A 64 3.42 0.37 -20.29
C ASP A 64 2.58 1.65 -20.10
N TYR A 65 3.26 2.78 -19.87
CA TYR A 65 2.63 4.08 -19.59
C TYR A 65 2.76 5.08 -20.74
N GLY A 66 3.36 4.66 -21.84
CA GLY A 66 3.62 5.47 -23.03
C GLY A 66 5.08 5.45 -23.45
N ASP A 67 5.34 5.94 -24.65
CA ASP A 67 6.66 5.92 -25.23
C ASP A 67 7.47 7.16 -24.78
N ILE A 68 8.76 6.94 -24.44
CA ILE A 68 9.72 8.00 -24.18
C ILE A 68 10.60 8.13 -25.42
N THR A 69 10.39 9.18 -26.21
CA THR A 69 11.12 9.42 -27.46
C THR A 69 12.03 10.63 -27.35
N ASN A 70 13.27 10.49 -27.80
CA ASN A 70 14.24 11.55 -27.86
C ASN A 70 15.00 11.54 -29.20
N ASN A 71 15.60 12.66 -29.53
CA ASN A 71 16.48 12.79 -30.69
C ASN A 71 17.79 13.48 -30.30
N LYS A 72 18.86 13.15 -30.98
CA LYS A 72 20.19 13.72 -30.78
C LYS A 72 20.92 13.79 -32.11
N ILE A 73 21.67 14.87 -32.35
CA ILE A 73 22.61 14.95 -33.47
C ILE A 73 23.98 14.46 -32.97
N LEU A 74 24.53 13.45 -33.66
CA LEU A 74 25.82 12.88 -33.35
C LEU A 74 26.85 13.48 -34.32
N ASN A 75 28.05 13.81 -33.84
CA ASN A 75 29.23 14.18 -34.61
C ASN A 75 30.22 13.02 -34.51
N LEU A 76 30.24 12.14 -35.52
CA LEU A 76 30.99 10.91 -35.52
C LEU A 76 32.18 11.05 -36.52
N MET A 77 33.30 11.58 -36.04
CA MET A 77 34.52 11.79 -36.80
C MET A 77 35.59 10.74 -36.51
N GLU A 78 35.43 9.98 -35.45
CA GLU A 78 36.29 8.89 -34.98
C GLU A 78 35.42 7.81 -34.34
N ASP A 79 36.01 6.67 -33.97
CA ASP A 79 35.32 5.61 -33.29
C ASP A 79 34.74 6.14 -31.96
N ASP A 80 33.46 5.84 -31.72
CA ASP A 80 32.74 6.40 -30.56
C ASP A 80 31.76 5.40 -29.92
N THR A 81 31.51 5.54 -28.64
CA THR A 81 30.45 4.86 -27.90
C THR A 81 29.38 5.85 -27.47
N VAL A 82 28.20 5.69 -28.04
CA VAL A 82 27.06 6.55 -27.80
C VAL A 82 26.19 5.94 -26.69
N GLU A 83 26.19 6.58 -25.52
CA GLU A 83 25.30 6.23 -24.44
C GLU A 83 23.91 6.82 -24.67
N ILE A 84 22.91 5.94 -24.62
CA ILE A 84 21.47 6.30 -24.70
C ILE A 84 20.90 6.25 -23.31
N ASN A 85 20.72 7.41 -22.72
CA ASN A 85 20.12 7.57 -21.40
C ASN A 85 18.65 7.92 -21.57
N ILE A 86 17.78 7.02 -21.16
CA ILE A 86 16.32 7.24 -21.15
C ILE A 86 15.97 8.15 -20.01
N ASP A 87 15.39 9.31 -20.33
CA ASP A 87 15.01 10.34 -19.36
C ASP A 87 13.56 10.14 -18.89
N GLY A 88 13.34 9.13 -18.05
CA GLY A 88 12.07 8.82 -17.41
C GLY A 88 12.11 9.09 -15.90
N ASN A 89 10.95 9.05 -15.26
CA ASN A 89 10.84 9.05 -13.80
C ASN A 89 11.01 7.64 -13.23
N TYR A 90 11.65 7.55 -12.06
CA TYR A 90 11.80 6.31 -11.32
C TYR A 90 11.27 6.50 -9.90
N ILE A 91 10.56 5.49 -9.38
CA ILE A 91 9.95 5.55 -8.06
C ILE A 91 10.41 4.42 -7.16
N THR A 92 10.47 4.71 -5.87
CA THR A 92 10.62 3.71 -4.81
C THR A 92 9.48 3.92 -3.82
N LEU A 93 8.73 2.86 -3.54
CA LEU A 93 7.54 2.90 -2.70
C LEU A 93 7.85 2.38 -1.30
N TYR A 94 7.29 3.06 -0.31
CA TYR A 94 7.23 2.64 1.09
C TYR A 94 5.77 2.62 1.55
N THR A 95 5.38 1.59 2.29
CA THR A 95 4.01 1.41 2.79
C THR A 95 4.02 0.63 4.09
N ASN A 96 2.91 0.69 4.83
CA ASN A 96 2.67 -0.15 6.00
C ASN A 96 2.26 -1.59 5.66
N PHE A 97 1.97 -1.91 4.38
CA PHE A 97 1.62 -3.25 3.90
C PHE A 97 2.39 -3.60 2.62
N ASP A 98 3.54 -4.20 2.79
CA ASP A 98 4.49 -4.54 1.72
C ASP A 98 3.93 -5.49 0.65
N ASP A 99 2.90 -6.26 0.97
CA ASP A 99 2.23 -7.22 0.09
C ASP A 99 1.00 -6.64 -0.63
N SER A 100 0.77 -5.33 -0.54
CA SER A 100 -0.32 -4.66 -1.26
C SER A 100 -0.07 -4.67 -2.76
N LYS A 101 -1.12 -4.86 -3.55
CA LYS A 101 -1.08 -4.76 -5.02
C LYS A 101 -0.91 -3.31 -5.45
N VAL A 102 -0.13 -3.11 -6.51
CA VAL A 102 0.15 -1.77 -7.06
C VAL A 102 -0.66 -1.55 -8.33
N PHE A 103 -1.41 -0.46 -8.34
CA PHE A 103 -2.17 -0.01 -9.50
C PHE A 103 -1.61 1.30 -10.03
N ILE A 104 -1.44 1.38 -11.35
CA ILE A 104 -1.03 2.60 -12.04
C ILE A 104 -2.08 2.93 -13.11
N ASN A 105 -2.62 4.15 -13.06
CA ASN A 105 -3.74 4.61 -13.90
C ASN A 105 -4.94 3.63 -13.91
N GLY A 106 -5.20 2.98 -12.77
CA GLY A 106 -6.30 2.02 -12.62
C GLY A 106 -6.00 0.63 -13.18
N ILE A 107 -4.81 0.38 -13.69
CA ILE A 107 -4.38 -0.92 -14.23
C ILE A 107 -3.54 -1.64 -13.17
N ASP A 108 -3.88 -2.90 -12.86
CA ASP A 108 -3.08 -3.76 -12.00
C ASP A 108 -1.73 -4.04 -12.68
N THR A 109 -0.65 -3.65 -12.03
CA THR A 109 0.72 -3.85 -12.57
C THR A 109 1.19 -5.30 -12.45
N GLY A 110 0.46 -6.14 -11.70
CA GLY A 110 0.90 -7.48 -11.32
C GLY A 110 2.03 -7.50 -10.29
N LEU A 111 2.42 -6.33 -9.77
CA LEU A 111 3.48 -6.18 -8.76
C LEU A 111 2.87 -5.90 -7.38
N ILE A 112 3.66 -6.19 -6.35
CA ILE A 112 3.34 -5.81 -4.97
C ILE A 112 4.25 -4.69 -4.50
N ALA A 113 3.82 -3.96 -3.47
CA ALA A 113 4.46 -2.72 -3.03
C ALA A 113 5.96 -2.86 -2.73
N LYS A 114 6.39 -3.97 -2.12
CA LYS A 114 7.82 -4.23 -1.82
C LYS A 114 8.72 -4.33 -3.05
N ASP A 115 8.14 -4.62 -4.22
CA ASP A 115 8.88 -4.80 -5.47
C ASP A 115 9.09 -3.46 -6.22
N ILE A 116 8.42 -2.39 -5.77
CA ILE A 116 8.55 -1.05 -6.35
C ILE A 116 9.80 -0.37 -5.78
N LYS A 117 10.95 -0.76 -6.33
CA LYS A 117 12.27 -0.19 -6.01
C LYS A 117 12.94 0.25 -7.29
N ASN A 118 13.15 1.57 -7.43
CA ASN A 118 13.67 2.16 -8.66
C ASN A 118 12.86 1.72 -9.90
N TYR A 119 11.54 1.67 -9.75
CA TYR A 119 10.61 1.21 -10.77
C TYR A 119 10.38 2.31 -11.82
N GLY A 120 10.58 1.99 -13.07
CA GLY A 120 10.48 2.90 -14.22
C GLY A 120 11.15 2.27 -15.45
N PRO A 121 11.39 3.05 -16.51
CA PRO A 121 11.14 4.48 -16.65
C PRO A 121 9.64 4.81 -16.86
N ILE A 122 9.19 5.86 -16.21
CA ILE A 122 7.83 6.40 -16.36
C ILE A 122 7.92 7.72 -17.14
N PRO A 123 7.12 7.94 -18.20
CA PRO A 123 7.16 9.17 -18.98
C PRO A 123 6.90 10.41 -18.13
N LYS A 124 7.72 11.46 -18.32
CA LYS A 124 7.62 12.71 -17.55
C LYS A 124 6.48 13.62 -18.01
N ASP A 125 6.02 13.45 -19.25
CA ASP A 125 4.99 14.22 -19.92
C ASP A 125 3.57 13.67 -19.71
N LYS A 126 3.43 12.63 -18.88
CA LYS A 126 2.15 11.97 -18.58
C LYS A 126 1.72 12.20 -17.15
N ASP A 127 0.44 12.48 -17.01
CA ASP A 127 -0.21 12.48 -15.69
C ASP A 127 -0.49 11.04 -15.26
N ILE A 128 0.33 10.53 -14.36
CA ILE A 128 0.26 9.15 -13.87
C ILE A 128 -0.13 9.15 -12.41
N LYS A 129 -1.20 8.42 -12.11
CA LYS A 129 -1.66 8.17 -10.75
C LYS A 129 -1.33 6.75 -10.32
N MET A 130 -0.92 6.60 -9.06
CA MET A 130 -0.69 5.31 -8.42
C MET A 130 -1.52 5.21 -7.15
N TYR A 131 -1.99 4.00 -6.86
CA TYR A 131 -2.57 3.63 -5.58
C TYR A 131 -2.27 2.17 -5.25
N LEU A 132 -2.55 1.81 -4.01
CA LEU A 132 -2.41 0.45 -3.50
C LEU A 132 -3.77 -0.14 -3.19
N GLU A 133 -3.90 -1.46 -3.35
CA GLU A 133 -5.02 -2.24 -2.82
C GLU A 133 -4.50 -3.37 -1.95
N LYS A 134 -5.15 -3.55 -0.80
CA LYS A 134 -4.88 -4.63 0.14
C LYS A 134 -6.17 -5.34 0.49
N GLU A 135 -6.13 -6.66 0.40
CA GLU A 135 -7.22 -7.51 0.87
C GLU A 135 -7.06 -7.76 2.37
N PHE A 136 -8.07 -7.37 3.13
CA PHE A 136 -8.20 -7.62 4.56
C PHE A 136 -9.34 -8.63 4.80
N PRO A 137 -9.41 -9.28 5.98
CA PRO A 137 -10.53 -10.17 6.30
C PRO A 137 -11.93 -9.51 6.18
N TRP A 138 -11.99 -8.19 6.28
CA TRP A 138 -13.21 -7.39 6.17
C TRP A 138 -13.36 -6.67 4.83
N GLY A 139 -12.59 -7.06 3.81
CA GLY A 139 -12.72 -6.58 2.44
C GLY A 139 -11.47 -5.92 1.87
N ILE A 140 -11.56 -5.54 0.61
CA ILE A 140 -10.48 -4.86 -0.10
C ILE A 140 -10.52 -3.38 0.25
N ILE A 141 -9.37 -2.84 0.61
CA ILE A 141 -9.20 -1.42 0.92
C ILE A 141 -8.14 -0.82 -0.01
N LYS A 142 -8.48 0.34 -0.56
CA LYS A 142 -7.64 1.15 -1.43
C LYS A 142 -6.98 2.28 -0.63
N SER A 143 -5.71 2.58 -0.95
CA SER A 143 -5.04 3.79 -0.46
C SER A 143 -5.57 5.04 -1.15
N GLU A 144 -5.13 6.21 -0.68
CA GLU A 144 -5.26 7.45 -1.46
C GLU A 144 -4.49 7.34 -2.79
N ASP A 145 -4.93 8.13 -3.79
CA ASP A 145 -4.21 8.27 -5.05
C ASP A 145 -3.01 9.21 -4.89
N VAL A 146 -1.86 8.85 -5.48
CA VAL A 146 -0.68 9.71 -5.54
C VAL A 146 -0.25 9.94 -6.99
N TRP A 147 0.17 11.17 -7.31
CA TRP A 147 0.71 11.50 -8.62
C TRP A 147 2.19 11.17 -8.72
N VAL A 148 2.57 10.51 -9.82
CA VAL A 148 3.96 10.20 -10.17
C VAL A 148 4.43 11.22 -11.21
N ASN A 149 5.05 12.31 -10.78
CA ASN A 149 5.47 13.41 -11.64
C ASN A 149 6.96 13.74 -11.58
N SER A 150 7.74 12.98 -10.81
CA SER A 150 9.20 13.13 -10.70
C SER A 150 9.84 11.85 -10.15
N ASN A 151 11.18 11.74 -10.25
CA ASN A 151 11.93 10.74 -9.50
C ASN A 151 11.72 10.95 -8.01
N GLN A 152 11.15 9.97 -7.30
CA GLN A 152 10.77 10.19 -5.92
C GLN A 152 10.67 8.91 -5.08
N TYR A 153 10.82 9.12 -3.78
CA TYR A 153 10.42 8.17 -2.76
C TYR A 153 8.98 8.47 -2.36
N ILE A 154 8.09 7.50 -2.59
CA ILE A 154 6.67 7.64 -2.30
C ILE A 154 6.38 6.87 -1.02
N LYS A 155 5.84 7.55 -0.01
CA LYS A 155 5.23 6.89 1.13
C LYS A 155 3.71 6.88 0.93
N LEU A 156 3.13 5.67 0.88
CA LEU A 156 1.70 5.47 0.62
C LEU A 156 1.17 4.38 1.54
N ASP A 157 0.58 4.80 2.64
CA ASP A 157 0.01 3.90 3.64
C ASP A 157 -1.47 3.61 3.34
N ILE A 158 -1.92 2.42 3.70
CA ILE A 158 -3.33 2.02 3.63
C ILE A 158 -3.93 2.12 5.03
N ASN A 159 -5.00 2.90 5.17
CA ASN A 159 -5.83 2.86 6.36
C ASN A 159 -6.69 1.59 6.34
N MET A 160 -6.43 0.65 7.26
CA MET A 160 -7.13 -0.63 7.29
C MET A 160 -8.60 -0.54 7.74
N VAL A 161 -9.07 0.64 8.15
CA VAL A 161 -10.43 0.84 8.66
C VAL A 161 -11.40 1.15 7.52
N ASN A 162 -12.51 0.44 7.51
CA ASN A 162 -13.66 0.71 6.64
C ASN A 162 -14.98 0.49 7.42
N ASP A 163 -16.11 0.77 6.77
CA ASP A 163 -17.44 0.63 7.39
C ASP A 163 -17.74 -0.82 7.82
N THR A 164 -17.24 -1.82 7.09
CA THR A 164 -17.42 -3.24 7.43
C THR A 164 -16.69 -3.57 8.73
N LEU A 165 -15.44 -3.12 8.90
CA LEU A 165 -14.70 -3.30 10.14
C LEU A 165 -15.38 -2.59 11.30
N ASN A 166 -15.81 -1.33 11.11
CA ASN A 166 -16.52 -0.58 12.15
C ASN A 166 -17.80 -1.31 12.58
N SER A 167 -18.61 -1.77 11.63
CA SER A 167 -19.85 -2.52 11.93
C SER A 167 -19.56 -3.83 12.68
N MET A 168 -18.51 -4.56 12.29
CA MET A 168 -18.08 -5.79 12.97
C MET A 168 -17.68 -5.50 14.42
N ILE A 169 -16.91 -4.45 14.65
CA ILE A 169 -16.46 -4.04 16.00
C ILE A 169 -17.64 -3.61 16.84
N ASP A 170 -18.57 -2.82 16.30
CA ASP A 170 -19.78 -2.41 17.00
C ASP A 170 -20.64 -3.61 17.45
N GLU A 171 -20.82 -4.60 16.58
CA GLU A 171 -21.54 -5.84 16.89
C GLU A 171 -20.86 -6.64 18.01
N ILE A 172 -19.54 -6.80 17.91
CA ILE A 172 -18.74 -7.54 18.90
C ILE A 172 -18.82 -6.88 20.27
N VAL A 173 -18.63 -5.57 20.33
CA VAL A 173 -18.64 -4.81 21.59
C VAL A 173 -20.03 -4.78 22.24
N ASN A 174 -21.07 -4.55 21.45
CA ASN A 174 -22.45 -4.59 21.94
C ASN A 174 -22.83 -5.99 22.43
N SER A 175 -22.49 -7.03 21.67
CA SER A 175 -22.75 -8.42 22.08
C SER A 175 -22.00 -8.82 23.35
N PHE A 176 -20.73 -8.41 23.47
CA PHE A 176 -19.93 -8.64 24.68
C PHE A 176 -20.56 -8.02 25.92
N TYR A 177 -20.91 -6.74 25.90
CA TYR A 177 -21.49 -6.08 27.05
C TYR A 177 -22.90 -6.61 27.36
N SER A 178 -23.74 -6.83 26.35
CA SER A 178 -25.09 -7.39 26.54
C SER A 178 -25.03 -8.77 27.18
N SER A 179 -24.20 -9.67 26.68
CA SER A 179 -24.03 -11.00 27.25
C SER A 179 -23.36 -11.00 28.62
N SER A 180 -22.48 -10.03 28.89
CA SER A 180 -21.89 -9.84 30.22
C SER A 180 -22.93 -9.48 31.27
N PHE A 181 -23.87 -8.60 30.92
CA PHE A 181 -24.97 -8.25 31.82
C PHE A 181 -25.98 -9.39 32.00
N GLU A 182 -26.25 -10.14 30.94
CA GLU A 182 -27.10 -11.32 31.01
C GLU A 182 -26.46 -12.40 31.89
N ALA A 183 -25.13 -12.61 31.77
CA ALA A 183 -24.39 -13.54 32.62
C ALA A 183 -24.53 -13.25 34.11
N LEU A 184 -24.69 -12.00 34.50
CA LEU A 184 -24.92 -11.60 35.87
C LEU A 184 -26.34 -11.88 36.34
N ASN A 185 -27.32 -11.62 35.47
CA ASN A 185 -28.72 -11.86 35.75
C ASN A 185 -29.01 -13.37 35.88
N THR A 186 -28.36 -14.19 35.06
CA THR A 186 -28.50 -15.65 34.98
C THR A 186 -27.52 -16.43 35.87
N LYS A 187 -26.47 -15.79 36.37
CA LYS A 187 -25.34 -16.38 37.09
C LYS A 187 -24.56 -17.43 36.29
N ASP A 188 -24.49 -17.26 34.97
CA ASP A 188 -23.74 -18.12 34.07
C ASP A 188 -22.71 -17.31 33.25
N LYS A 189 -21.44 -17.41 33.61
CA LYS A 189 -20.36 -16.73 32.92
C LYS A 189 -20.14 -17.24 31.48
N ASN A 190 -20.60 -18.46 31.16
CA ASN A 190 -20.33 -19.09 29.88
C ASN A 190 -21.11 -18.44 28.73
N ILE A 191 -22.15 -17.68 29.02
CA ILE A 191 -22.92 -16.95 28.02
C ILE A 191 -22.21 -15.69 27.51
N ILE A 192 -21.15 -15.20 28.22
CA ILE A 192 -20.37 -14.06 27.77
C ILE A 192 -19.73 -14.39 26.42
N SER A 193 -20.03 -13.57 25.40
CA SER A 193 -19.58 -13.76 24.04
C SER A 193 -18.33 -12.93 23.70
N ASN A 194 -17.67 -13.29 22.60
CA ASN A 194 -16.57 -12.53 21.97
C ASN A 194 -15.37 -12.21 22.89
N ALA A 195 -15.11 -13.05 23.91
CA ALA A 195 -14.02 -12.84 24.86
C ALA A 195 -13.33 -14.16 25.23
N THR A 196 -12.09 -14.08 25.66
CA THR A 196 -11.35 -15.21 26.19
C THR A 196 -11.90 -15.64 27.55
N GLU A 197 -11.68 -16.90 27.93
CA GLU A 197 -12.12 -17.42 29.23
C GLU A 197 -11.54 -16.65 30.42
N GLU A 198 -10.35 -16.07 30.26
CA GLU A 198 -9.75 -15.19 31.25
C GLU A 198 -10.56 -13.91 31.41
N VAL A 199 -10.89 -13.23 30.29
CA VAL A 199 -11.71 -12.01 30.30
C VAL A 199 -13.12 -12.29 30.83
N LYS A 200 -13.76 -13.38 30.39
CA LYS A 200 -15.08 -13.81 30.91
C LYS A 200 -15.06 -13.96 32.42
N THR A 201 -14.03 -14.64 32.95
CA THR A 201 -13.88 -14.85 34.38
C THR A 201 -13.64 -13.55 35.13
N MET A 202 -12.77 -12.68 34.59
CA MET A 202 -12.45 -11.37 35.18
C MET A 202 -13.70 -10.48 35.27
N VAL A 203 -14.43 -10.35 34.14
CA VAL A 203 -15.65 -9.53 34.07
C VAL A 203 -16.74 -10.06 35.00
N TYR A 204 -16.98 -11.37 34.96
CA TYR A 204 -18.00 -12.00 35.83
C TYR A 204 -17.67 -11.80 37.29
N ASN A 205 -16.44 -12.00 37.75
CA ASN A 205 -16.02 -11.82 39.13
C ASN A 205 -16.12 -10.35 39.56
N TYR A 206 -15.63 -9.42 38.72
CA TYR A 206 -15.70 -7.98 39.03
C TYR A 206 -17.12 -7.51 39.29
N ILE A 207 -18.08 -7.95 38.48
CA ILE A 207 -19.46 -7.53 38.63
C ILE A 207 -20.12 -8.32 39.75
N ASN A 208 -19.79 -9.59 39.92
CA ASN A 208 -20.34 -10.40 41.02
C ASN A 208 -19.90 -9.86 42.40
N GLU A 209 -18.68 -9.42 42.58
CA GLU A 209 -18.19 -8.76 43.79
C GLU A 209 -18.95 -7.47 44.08
N LYS A 210 -19.21 -6.65 43.08
CA LYS A 210 -19.98 -5.41 43.21
C LYS A 210 -21.47 -5.65 43.47
N THR A 211 -22.01 -6.73 42.94
CA THR A 211 -23.42 -7.12 43.12
C THR A 211 -23.65 -8.04 44.32
N PHE A 212 -22.60 -8.61 44.94
CA PHE A 212 -22.71 -9.47 46.10
C PHE A 212 -23.40 -8.75 47.30
N LEU A 213 -23.16 -7.46 47.45
CA LEU A 213 -23.89 -6.64 48.42
C LEU A 213 -25.35 -6.37 48.04
N LEU A 214 -25.75 -6.68 46.83
CA LEU A 214 -27.05 -6.33 46.29
C LEU A 214 -28.04 -7.52 46.30
N SER A 215 -27.58 -8.75 46.63
CA SER A 215 -28.39 -9.98 46.69
C SER A 215 -29.28 -10.22 45.43
N ASN A 216 -29.93 -11.36 45.28
CA ASN A 216 -30.74 -11.78 44.09
C ASN A 216 -31.92 -10.84 43.71
N ASN A 217 -31.93 -9.60 44.19
CA ASN A 217 -33.05 -8.66 44.10
C ASN A 217 -32.81 -7.49 43.11
N TYR A 218 -31.74 -7.56 42.32
CA TYR A 218 -31.40 -6.50 41.32
C TYR A 218 -31.44 -7.04 39.91
N GLU A 219 -31.80 -6.17 39.01
CA GLU A 219 -31.77 -6.40 37.56
C GLU A 219 -31.06 -5.23 36.87
N ILE A 220 -30.17 -5.54 35.94
CA ILE A 220 -29.46 -4.55 35.13
C ILE A 220 -30.19 -4.39 33.82
N THR A 221 -30.52 -3.16 33.47
CA THR A 221 -31.27 -2.81 32.25
C THR A 221 -30.72 -1.53 31.60
N ASP A 222 -31.34 -1.12 30.51
CA ASP A 222 -31.06 0.15 29.80
C ASP A 222 -29.56 0.30 29.41
N LEU A 223 -28.92 -0.79 28.98
CA LEU A 223 -27.56 -0.75 28.55
C LEU A 223 -27.44 0.04 27.22
N THR A 224 -26.58 1.04 27.22
CA THR A 224 -26.09 1.70 26.04
C THR A 224 -24.57 1.62 26.00
N VAL A 225 -24.02 1.39 24.84
CA VAL A 225 -22.56 1.24 24.60
C VAL A 225 -22.15 2.24 23.55
N GLU A 226 -21.09 2.97 23.82
CA GLU A 226 -20.47 3.92 22.89
C GLU A 226 -18.98 3.61 22.76
N ILE A 227 -18.46 3.59 21.54
CA ILE A 227 -17.02 3.51 21.27
C ILE A 227 -16.51 4.93 21.06
N GLU A 228 -15.82 5.48 22.07
CA GLU A 228 -15.30 6.85 22.02
C GLU A 228 -14.04 6.97 21.19
N LYS A 229 -13.18 5.92 21.18
CA LYS A 229 -11.93 5.89 20.43
C LYS A 229 -11.64 4.46 19.98
N SER A 230 -11.02 4.36 18.80
CA SER A 230 -10.50 3.11 18.28
C SER A 230 -9.09 3.30 17.69
N ASP A 231 -8.19 2.37 17.95
CA ASP A 231 -6.85 2.29 17.37
C ASP A 231 -6.67 0.88 16.84
N PHE A 232 -6.36 0.77 15.53
CA PHE A 232 -6.19 -0.49 14.84
C PHE A 232 -4.75 -0.63 14.35
N LYS A 233 -4.15 -1.81 14.57
CA LYS A 233 -2.76 -2.10 14.21
C LYS A 233 -2.62 -3.50 13.62
N TYR A 234 -1.63 -3.63 12.74
CA TYR A 234 -1.14 -4.92 12.28
C TYR A 234 0.28 -5.11 12.83
N GLU A 235 0.41 -5.99 13.81
CA GLU A 235 1.68 -6.27 14.51
C GLU A 235 1.79 -7.77 14.75
N ASP A 236 2.99 -8.33 14.64
CA ASP A 236 3.28 -9.75 14.85
C ASP A 236 2.40 -10.69 13.99
N ASN A 237 2.09 -10.27 12.75
CA ASN A 237 1.19 -10.95 11.82
C ASN A 237 -0.25 -11.09 12.32
N LYS A 238 -0.69 -10.21 13.21
CA LYS A 238 -2.05 -10.19 13.76
C LYS A 238 -2.66 -8.81 13.65
N TYR A 239 -3.96 -8.77 13.38
CA TYR A 239 -4.75 -7.53 13.50
C TYR A 239 -5.19 -7.36 14.95
N LYS A 240 -4.87 -6.22 15.52
CA LYS A 240 -5.17 -5.85 16.91
C LYS A 240 -6.01 -4.58 16.92
N ALA A 241 -6.89 -4.46 17.91
CA ALA A 241 -7.63 -3.23 18.16
C ALA A 241 -7.57 -2.87 19.65
N SER A 242 -7.47 -1.57 19.93
CA SER A 242 -7.62 -1.02 21.27
C SER A 242 -8.75 0.00 21.22
N LEU A 243 -9.80 -0.24 22.00
CA LEU A 243 -11.02 0.56 22.00
C LEU A 243 -11.22 1.21 23.36
N VAL A 244 -11.56 2.48 23.39
CA VAL A 244 -12.10 3.13 24.57
C VAL A 244 -13.62 3.11 24.45
N THR A 245 -14.27 2.40 25.37
CA THR A 245 -15.72 2.23 25.39
C THR A 245 -16.32 2.88 26.61
N LYS A 246 -17.47 3.49 26.43
CA LYS A 246 -18.29 4.07 27.48
C LYS A 246 -19.62 3.33 27.56
N ILE A 247 -19.99 2.84 28.72
CA ILE A 247 -21.25 2.16 28.95
C ILE A 247 -22.11 2.92 29.95
N ASN A 248 -23.39 3.03 29.63
CA ASN A 248 -24.40 3.52 30.56
C ASN A 248 -25.42 2.40 30.82
N TYR A 249 -25.76 2.18 32.04
CA TYR A 249 -26.74 1.15 32.43
C TYR A 249 -27.49 1.53 33.69
N SER A 250 -28.64 0.90 33.87
CA SER A 250 -29.51 1.10 35.04
C SER A 250 -29.58 -0.16 35.90
N VAL A 251 -29.58 0.03 37.18
CA VAL A 251 -29.77 -1.05 38.16
C VAL A 251 -31.11 -0.83 38.88
N TYR A 252 -32.00 -1.81 38.78
CA TYR A 252 -33.28 -1.83 39.45
C TYR A 252 -33.28 -2.80 40.62
N LYS A 253 -33.98 -2.41 41.69
CA LYS A 253 -34.25 -3.28 42.81
C LYS A 253 -35.57 -4.03 42.55
N LYS A 254 -35.55 -5.36 42.39
CA LYS A 254 -36.76 -6.15 42.07
C LYS A 254 -37.89 -5.97 43.06
N ILE A 255 -37.57 -5.70 44.33
CA ILE A 255 -38.55 -5.50 45.43
C ILE A 255 -39.09 -4.07 45.44
N LEU A 256 -38.36 -3.10 44.88
CA LEU A 256 -38.74 -1.68 44.83
C LEU A 256 -38.47 -1.14 43.41
N PRO A 257 -39.33 -1.45 42.43
CA PRO A 257 -39.08 -1.13 41.02
C PRO A 257 -39.06 0.38 40.72
N PHE A 258 -39.34 1.22 41.67
CA PHE A 258 -39.29 2.69 41.53
C PHE A 258 -37.93 3.29 41.85
N VAL A 259 -36.96 2.50 42.35
CA VAL A 259 -35.61 2.96 42.63
C VAL A 259 -34.71 2.53 41.47
N LYS A 260 -34.40 3.47 40.58
CA LYS A 260 -33.49 3.32 39.46
C LYS A 260 -32.20 4.06 39.77
N ASN A 261 -31.06 3.37 39.69
CA ASN A 261 -29.76 3.98 39.77
C ASN A 261 -29.09 3.87 38.38
N SER A 262 -28.80 4.99 37.76
CA SER A 262 -28.04 5.05 36.53
C SER A 262 -26.55 5.09 36.85
N ASN A 263 -25.79 4.30 36.13
CA ASN A 263 -24.33 4.20 36.26
C ASN A 263 -23.67 4.42 34.94
N GLU A 264 -22.49 5.03 34.93
CA GLU A 264 -21.61 5.23 33.79
C GLU A 264 -20.24 4.65 34.12
N SER A 265 -19.62 4.01 33.18
CA SER A 265 -18.28 3.48 33.33
C SER A 265 -17.56 3.44 31.96
N SER A 266 -16.25 3.69 31.96
CA SER A 266 -15.43 3.61 30.78
C SER A 266 -14.39 2.50 30.91
N PHE A 267 -14.13 1.82 29.78
CA PHE A 267 -13.19 0.70 29.71
C PHE A 267 -12.32 0.79 28.47
N ILE A 268 -11.09 0.29 28.58
CA ILE A 268 -10.25 -0.03 27.44
C ILE A 268 -10.44 -1.52 27.16
N LEU A 269 -10.83 -1.84 25.93
CA LEU A 269 -10.87 -3.20 25.41
C LEU A 269 -9.70 -3.41 24.45
N ASN A 270 -8.95 -4.50 24.64
CA ASN A 270 -7.93 -4.95 23.70
C ASN A 270 -8.43 -6.19 22.97
N LEU A 271 -8.48 -6.13 21.66
CA LEU A 271 -8.99 -7.18 20.79
C LEU A 271 -7.89 -7.69 19.86
N GLU A 272 -8.03 -8.94 19.46
CA GLU A 272 -7.18 -9.58 18.44
C GLU A 272 -8.08 -10.35 17.48
N TYR A 273 -7.77 -10.26 16.16
CA TYR A 273 -8.51 -10.97 15.12
C TYR A 273 -8.03 -12.43 15.07
N GLU A 274 -8.94 -13.37 15.30
CA GLU A 274 -8.71 -14.82 15.30
C GLU A 274 -9.94 -15.53 14.72
N ASP A 275 -9.72 -16.57 13.93
CA ASP A 275 -10.76 -17.46 13.41
C ASP A 275 -11.97 -16.75 12.76
N GLY A 276 -11.71 -15.65 12.05
CA GLY A 276 -12.73 -14.92 11.29
C GLY A 276 -13.44 -13.79 12.06
N THR A 277 -13.06 -13.51 13.31
CA THR A 277 -13.67 -12.46 14.13
C THR A 277 -12.66 -11.82 15.11
N PHE A 278 -13.02 -10.69 15.71
CA PHE A 278 -12.24 -10.14 16.81
C PHE A 278 -12.68 -10.72 18.16
N ILE A 279 -11.69 -11.09 18.95
CA ILE A 279 -11.88 -11.63 20.32
C ILE A 279 -11.26 -10.66 21.32
N ILE A 280 -12.00 -10.32 22.36
CA ILE A 280 -11.53 -9.47 23.46
C ILE A 280 -10.55 -10.27 24.31
N LYS A 281 -9.29 -9.82 24.31
CA LYS A 281 -8.16 -10.42 25.04
C LYS A 281 -7.88 -9.72 26.38
N GLY A 282 -8.40 -8.52 26.56
CA GLY A 282 -8.20 -7.75 27.78
C GLY A 282 -9.25 -6.67 27.95
N ILE A 283 -9.56 -6.38 29.19
CA ILE A 283 -10.43 -5.29 29.62
C ILE A 283 -9.81 -4.58 30.82
N GLN A 284 -9.79 -3.26 30.76
CA GLN A 284 -9.29 -2.42 31.85
C GLN A 284 -10.27 -1.26 32.10
N LYS A 285 -10.65 -1.06 33.36
CA LYS A 285 -11.45 0.09 33.74
C LYS A 285 -10.62 1.37 33.66
N VAL A 286 -11.22 2.42 33.10
CA VAL A 286 -10.66 3.77 33.09
C VAL A 286 -11.37 4.59 34.14
N ASP A 287 -10.61 5.14 35.10
CA ASP A 287 -11.12 6.13 36.04
C ASP A 287 -11.00 7.50 35.36
N ILE A 288 -12.12 8.07 34.97
CA ILE A 288 -12.23 9.41 34.37
C ILE A 288 -12.56 10.41 35.46
#